data_9f1b18b555b64da34cd9b0a0e4672e4c
#
_entry.id   9f1b18b555b64da34cd9b0a0e4672e4c
#
_cell.length_a   1.000
_cell.length_b   1.000
_cell.length_c   1.000
_cell.angle_alpha   90.00
_cell.angle_beta   90.00
_cell.angle_gamma   90.00
#
_symmetry.space_group_name_H-M   'P 1'
#
loop_
_entity.id
_entity.type
_entity.pdbx_description
1 polymer ?
#
loop_
_entity_poly.entity_id
_entity_poly.type
_entity_poly.pdbx_seq_one_letter_code
_entity_poly.pdbx_strand_id
1 'polypeptide(L)'
;LMEYMKYIEKGEYEQMYAMLDQKKSSMNSKEEFIERNSKIYEGIEMSDLSITDITVKRQENGNAAVSYTTNMQTAAGNVEFTNDAVFSHDWTGYHLIWQDQLIFPELSATDKVQVTSEEAKRGDILDRNGRQLAGEGTASSVGIVPGRMENREDTIKKLAEYLGIGADEIEDKLKAGWVKADSFVPVATIPKIQEVDLLTVNPDKTVLEEKEKQDTLLKIPGIMLSDVKVRTYY
;
A
#
# COMPACT_ATOMS: atom_id res chain seq x y z
N LEU A 1 -1.62 -5.43 33.78
CA LEU A 1 -0.97 -4.99 32.55
C LEU A 1 -0.43 -6.17 31.73
N MET A 2 0.43 -7.02 32.30
CA MET A 2 1.02 -8.18 31.60
C MET A 2 -0.03 -9.10 30.94
N GLU A 3 -1.15 -9.33 31.58
CA GLU A 3 -2.24 -10.13 31.04
C GLU A 3 -2.94 -9.43 29.87
N TYR A 4 -3.14 -8.12 29.98
CA TYR A 4 -3.67 -7.30 28.89
C TYR A 4 -2.80 -7.38 27.63
N MET A 5 -1.46 -7.27 27.78
CA MET A 5 -0.50 -7.41 26.66
C MET A 5 -0.55 -8.81 26.03
N LYS A 6 -0.71 -9.87 26.81
CA LYS A 6 -0.90 -11.23 26.27
C LYS A 6 -2.17 -11.37 25.45
N TYR A 7 -3.24 -10.69 25.80
CA TYR A 7 -4.46 -10.69 25.01
C TYR A 7 -4.29 -9.94 23.69
N ILE A 8 -3.53 -8.83 23.69
CA ILE A 8 -3.16 -8.14 22.44
C ILE A 8 -2.41 -9.10 21.52
N GLU A 9 -1.35 -9.74 22.02
CA GLU A 9 -0.49 -10.67 21.25
C GLU A 9 -1.27 -11.83 20.65
N LYS A 10 -2.32 -12.30 21.34
CA LYS A 10 -3.18 -13.40 20.90
C LYS A 10 -4.36 -12.96 20.03
N GLY A 11 -4.60 -11.65 19.86
CA GLY A 11 -5.81 -11.15 19.19
C GLY A 11 -7.10 -11.38 20.00
N GLU A 12 -6.99 -11.60 21.32
CA GLU A 12 -8.11 -11.86 22.21
C GLU A 12 -8.76 -10.56 22.70
N TYR A 13 -9.27 -9.75 21.77
CA TYR A 13 -9.77 -8.38 22.03
C TYR A 13 -11.00 -8.34 22.94
N GLU A 14 -11.82 -9.40 22.99
CA GLU A 14 -12.92 -9.48 23.92
C GLU A 14 -12.44 -9.59 25.37
N GLN A 15 -11.39 -10.36 25.62
CA GLN A 15 -10.77 -10.50 26.93
C GLN A 15 -10.11 -9.18 27.37
N MET A 16 -9.49 -8.46 26.43
CA MET A 16 -8.99 -7.11 26.69
C MET A 16 -10.10 -6.20 27.19
N TYR A 17 -11.26 -6.18 26.49
CA TYR A 17 -12.41 -5.35 26.86
C TYR A 17 -12.95 -5.70 28.25
N ALA A 18 -12.95 -6.96 28.63
CA ALA A 18 -13.41 -7.41 29.94
C ALA A 18 -12.55 -6.88 31.11
N MET A 19 -11.30 -6.48 30.86
CA MET A 19 -10.40 -5.92 31.86
C MET A 19 -10.55 -4.40 32.07
N LEU A 20 -11.42 -3.73 31.28
CA LEU A 20 -11.54 -2.28 31.28
C LEU A 20 -12.47 -1.75 32.39
N ASP A 21 -12.15 -0.57 32.90
CA ASP A 21 -13.15 0.29 33.53
C ASP A 21 -14.01 0.92 32.42
N GLN A 22 -15.10 0.27 32.07
CA GLN A 22 -15.98 0.68 30.98
C GLN A 22 -16.63 2.05 31.17
N LYS A 23 -16.70 2.56 32.40
CA LYS A 23 -17.28 3.88 32.71
C LYS A 23 -16.30 5.03 32.49
N LYS A 24 -14.99 4.75 32.59
CA LYS A 24 -13.93 5.75 32.52
C LYS A 24 -13.11 5.65 31.24
N SER A 25 -13.23 4.55 30.48
CA SER A 25 -12.56 4.36 29.21
C SER A 25 -13.16 5.25 28.12
N SER A 26 -12.36 5.65 27.14
CA SER A 26 -12.76 6.56 26.05
C SER A 26 -13.67 5.89 24.99
N MET A 27 -13.75 4.56 24.98
CA MET A 27 -14.62 3.80 24.06
C MET A 27 -16.03 3.63 24.60
N ASN A 28 -17.03 3.84 23.74
CA ASN A 28 -18.45 3.80 24.11
C ASN A 28 -19.06 2.39 24.01
N SER A 29 -18.52 1.50 23.17
CA SER A 29 -19.03 0.14 23.01
C SER A 29 -17.94 -0.92 22.91
N LYS A 30 -18.33 -2.18 23.19
CA LYS A 30 -17.45 -3.34 23.04
C LYS A 30 -17.06 -3.54 21.57
N GLU A 31 -18.00 -3.38 20.68
CA GLU A 31 -17.83 -3.57 19.23
C GLU A 31 -16.84 -2.56 18.68
N GLU A 32 -16.95 -1.28 19.02
CA GLU A 32 -16.02 -0.23 18.61
C GLU A 32 -14.61 -0.50 19.13
N PHE A 33 -14.48 -0.93 20.39
CA PHE A 33 -13.20 -1.28 20.98
C PHE A 33 -12.51 -2.43 20.24
N ILE A 34 -13.25 -3.52 19.99
CA ILE A 34 -12.72 -4.68 19.29
C ILE A 34 -12.32 -4.32 17.87
N GLU A 35 -13.20 -3.64 17.14
CA GLU A 35 -12.95 -3.23 15.75
C GLU A 35 -11.72 -2.33 15.63
N ARG A 36 -11.56 -1.37 16.56
CA ARG A 36 -10.44 -0.45 16.52
C ARG A 36 -9.11 -1.15 16.81
N ASN A 37 -9.08 -1.95 17.87
CA ASN A 37 -7.86 -2.65 18.24
C ASN A 37 -7.46 -3.70 17.17
N SER A 38 -8.40 -4.52 16.70
CA SER A 38 -8.11 -5.51 15.65
C SER A 38 -7.62 -4.85 14.36
N LYS A 39 -8.32 -3.83 13.86
CA LYS A 39 -7.91 -3.11 12.65
C LYS A 39 -6.51 -2.51 12.74
N ILE A 40 -6.11 -2.01 13.91
CA ILE A 40 -4.79 -1.43 14.08
C ILE A 40 -3.74 -2.52 14.20
N TYR A 41 -3.86 -3.44 15.17
CA TYR A 41 -2.83 -4.46 15.42
C TYR A 41 -2.68 -5.46 14.26
N GLU A 42 -3.77 -5.87 13.63
CA GLU A 42 -3.72 -6.72 12.42
C GLU A 42 -3.23 -5.92 11.19
N GLY A 43 -3.67 -4.66 11.05
CA GLY A 43 -3.27 -3.81 9.94
C GLY A 43 -1.80 -3.45 9.91
N ILE A 44 -1.13 -3.39 11.07
CA ILE A 44 0.32 -3.21 11.16
C ILE A 44 1.10 -4.53 11.18
N GLU A 45 0.41 -5.69 11.09
CA GLU A 45 1.01 -7.02 11.18
C GLU A 45 1.83 -7.20 12.47
N MET A 46 1.26 -6.78 13.62
CA MET A 46 1.95 -6.79 14.91
C MET A 46 2.31 -8.21 15.34
N SER A 47 3.55 -8.37 15.81
CA SER A 47 4.08 -9.58 16.44
C SER A 47 5.11 -9.24 17.53
N ASP A 48 5.54 -10.25 18.28
CA ASP A 48 6.61 -10.15 19.29
C ASP A 48 6.44 -8.98 20.26
N LEU A 49 5.20 -8.79 20.75
CA LEU A 49 4.88 -7.73 21.71
C LEU A 49 5.50 -8.01 23.07
N SER A 50 6.28 -7.08 23.59
CA SER A 50 6.88 -7.12 24.91
C SER A 50 6.86 -5.76 25.59
N ILE A 51 6.91 -5.76 26.91
CA ILE A 51 7.03 -4.54 27.71
C ILE A 51 8.18 -4.63 28.69
N THR A 52 8.89 -3.50 28.87
CA THR A 52 10.02 -3.32 29.79
C THR A 52 9.85 -2.05 30.63
N ASP A 53 10.79 -1.79 31.51
CA ASP A 53 10.90 -0.55 32.31
C ASP A 53 9.62 -0.15 33.07
N ILE A 54 8.92 -1.16 33.60
CA ILE A 54 7.64 -0.97 34.26
C ILE A 54 7.81 -0.24 35.58
N THR A 55 7.20 0.93 35.71
CA THR A 55 7.14 1.73 36.93
C THR A 55 5.68 1.94 37.35
N VAL A 56 5.37 1.66 38.61
CA VAL A 56 4.02 1.77 39.16
C VAL A 56 3.99 2.85 40.25
N LYS A 57 3.07 3.81 40.13
CA LYS A 57 2.81 4.84 41.11
C LYS A 57 1.35 4.75 41.59
N ARG A 58 1.13 4.53 42.86
CA ARG A 58 -0.21 4.61 43.48
C ARG A 58 -0.60 6.08 43.65
N GLN A 59 -1.84 6.38 43.33
CA GLN A 59 -2.43 7.71 43.49
C GLN A 59 -3.27 7.77 44.76
N GLU A 60 -3.47 8.98 45.30
CA GLU A 60 -4.25 9.21 46.54
C GLU A 60 -5.70 8.75 46.43
N ASN A 61 -6.27 8.76 45.21
CA ASN A 61 -7.62 8.29 44.92
C ASN A 61 -7.76 6.75 44.83
N GLY A 62 -6.71 6.01 45.12
CA GLY A 62 -6.66 4.54 45.04
C GLY A 62 -6.31 3.99 43.67
N ASN A 63 -6.23 4.80 42.63
CA ASN A 63 -5.82 4.38 41.28
C ASN A 63 -4.32 4.05 41.25
N ALA A 64 -3.88 3.36 40.20
CA ALA A 64 -2.48 3.12 39.89
C ALA A 64 -2.14 3.65 38.49
N ALA A 65 -1.10 4.48 38.42
CA ALA A 65 -0.50 4.89 37.15
C ALA A 65 0.72 3.98 36.88
N VAL A 66 0.80 3.45 35.67
CA VAL A 66 1.85 2.54 35.24
C VAL A 66 2.51 3.10 33.99
N SER A 67 3.80 3.41 34.08
CA SER A 67 4.61 3.78 32.92
C SER A 67 5.43 2.55 32.48
N TYR A 68 5.54 2.32 31.19
CA TYR A 68 6.26 1.17 30.64
C TYR A 68 6.71 1.44 29.20
N THR A 69 7.77 0.75 28.78
CA THR A 69 8.24 0.77 27.40
C THR A 69 7.65 -0.41 26.65
N THR A 70 6.98 -0.13 25.53
CA THR A 70 6.45 -1.14 24.60
C THR A 70 7.44 -1.37 23.48
N ASN A 71 7.69 -2.64 23.18
CA ASN A 71 8.42 -3.10 22.01
C ASN A 71 7.54 -4.05 21.21
N MET A 72 7.41 -3.83 19.91
CA MET A 72 6.69 -4.73 19.01
C MET A 72 7.29 -4.75 17.63
N GLN A 73 7.21 -5.90 16.96
CA GLN A 73 7.53 -6.03 15.55
C GLN A 73 6.31 -5.69 14.71
N THR A 74 6.49 -4.92 13.64
CA THR A 74 5.43 -4.53 12.70
C THR A 74 5.88 -4.71 11.26
N ALA A 75 4.97 -4.58 10.30
CA ALA A 75 5.30 -4.55 8.87
C ALA A 75 6.33 -3.46 8.50
N ALA A 76 6.41 -2.37 9.27
CA ALA A 76 7.39 -1.31 9.11
C ALA A 76 8.72 -1.56 9.88
N GLY A 77 8.86 -2.69 10.56
CA GLY A 77 9.99 -3.05 11.40
C GLY A 77 9.70 -2.94 12.89
N ASN A 78 10.77 -2.98 13.72
CA ASN A 78 10.64 -2.87 15.17
C ASN A 78 10.27 -1.46 15.58
N VAL A 79 9.29 -1.34 16.47
CA VAL A 79 8.81 -0.07 17.03
C VAL A 79 8.90 -0.12 18.54
N GLU A 80 9.50 0.93 19.13
CA GLU A 80 9.67 1.10 20.56
C GLU A 80 9.15 2.46 21.00
N PHE A 81 8.36 2.50 22.07
CA PHE A 81 7.86 3.73 22.67
C PHE A 81 7.44 3.55 24.13
N THR A 82 7.40 4.65 24.88
CA THR A 82 6.93 4.64 26.26
C THR A 82 5.43 4.94 26.30
N ASN A 83 4.72 4.15 27.10
CA ASN A 83 3.28 4.30 27.36
C ASN A 83 3.00 4.54 28.83
N ASP A 84 1.89 5.25 29.09
CA ASP A 84 1.32 5.44 30.41
C ASP A 84 -0.09 4.86 30.47
N ALA A 85 -0.32 3.92 31.40
CA ALA A 85 -1.63 3.32 31.65
C ALA A 85 -2.15 3.74 33.03
N VAL A 86 -3.41 3.97 33.15
CA VAL A 86 -4.07 4.23 34.42
C VAL A 86 -5.06 3.11 34.75
N PHE A 87 -4.95 2.57 35.95
CA PHE A 87 -5.88 1.58 36.46
C PHE A 87 -6.72 2.21 37.57
N SER A 88 -8.03 2.16 37.45
CA SER A 88 -8.94 2.44 38.54
C SER A 88 -9.02 1.26 39.48
N HIS A 89 -9.33 1.53 40.75
CA HIS A 89 -9.48 0.49 41.78
C HIS A 89 -10.88 0.55 42.38
N ASP A 90 -11.52 -0.61 42.47
CA ASP A 90 -12.78 -0.80 43.18
C ASP A 90 -12.74 -2.07 44.03
N TRP A 91 -13.89 -2.52 44.55
CA TRP A 91 -14.03 -3.71 45.39
C TRP A 91 -13.72 -5.02 44.65
N THR A 92 -13.72 -5.03 43.30
CA THR A 92 -13.38 -6.19 42.45
C THR A 92 -11.90 -6.22 42.06
N GLY A 93 -11.19 -5.08 42.20
CA GLY A 93 -9.76 -4.99 41.89
C GLY A 93 -9.39 -3.78 41.03
N TYR A 94 -8.33 -3.97 40.23
CA TYR A 94 -7.84 -2.94 39.31
C TYR A 94 -8.38 -3.16 37.90
N HIS A 95 -8.94 -2.11 37.29
CA HIS A 95 -9.50 -2.10 35.93
C HIS A 95 -8.78 -1.05 35.10
N LEU A 96 -8.37 -1.40 33.88
CA LEU A 96 -7.66 -0.50 32.98
C LEU A 96 -8.60 0.60 32.45
N ILE A 97 -8.21 1.85 32.60
CA ILE A 97 -8.86 2.97 31.93
C ILE A 97 -8.27 3.07 30.54
N TRP A 98 -8.99 2.60 29.53
CA TRP A 98 -8.49 2.53 28.17
C TRP A 98 -8.62 3.86 27.44
N GLN A 99 -7.56 4.19 26.67
CA GLN A 99 -7.49 5.34 25.77
C GLN A 99 -6.68 4.91 24.53
N ASP A 100 -6.88 5.58 23.40
CA ASP A 100 -6.16 5.32 22.14
C ASP A 100 -4.62 5.38 22.30
N GLN A 101 -4.15 6.23 23.21
CA GLN A 101 -2.74 6.37 23.55
C GLN A 101 -2.09 5.09 24.10
N LEU A 102 -2.89 4.11 24.53
CA LEU A 102 -2.38 2.80 24.92
C LEU A 102 -1.93 1.96 23.71
N ILE A 103 -2.43 2.26 22.51
CA ILE A 103 -1.97 1.64 21.26
C ILE A 103 -0.69 2.33 20.79
N PHE A 104 -0.75 3.65 20.59
CA PHE A 104 0.40 4.51 20.28
C PHE A 104 0.27 5.83 21.04
N PRO A 105 1.34 6.36 21.65
CA PRO A 105 1.29 7.54 22.55
C PRO A 105 0.64 8.79 21.95
N GLU A 106 0.76 8.99 20.64
CA GLU A 106 0.23 10.16 19.93
C GLU A 106 -1.12 9.90 19.25
N LEU A 107 -1.68 8.67 19.37
CA LEU A 107 -2.91 8.30 18.69
C LEU A 107 -4.12 8.95 19.35
N SER A 108 -4.95 9.64 18.58
CA SER A 108 -6.25 10.16 19.00
C SER A 108 -7.42 9.32 18.46
N ALA A 109 -8.61 9.53 19.00
CA ALA A 109 -9.81 8.77 18.61
C ALA A 109 -10.19 8.91 17.12
N THR A 110 -9.79 10.01 16.47
CA THR A 110 -10.07 10.29 15.06
C THR A 110 -8.97 9.84 14.10
N ASP A 111 -7.79 9.51 14.63
CA ASP A 111 -6.65 9.14 13.81
C ASP A 111 -6.79 7.71 13.26
N LYS A 112 -6.14 7.48 12.14
CA LYS A 112 -6.05 6.18 11.49
C LYS A 112 -4.58 5.77 11.38
N VAL A 113 -4.30 4.52 11.72
CA VAL A 113 -3.00 3.92 11.46
C VAL A 113 -3.03 3.33 10.06
N GLN A 114 -2.05 3.70 9.23
CA GLN A 114 -1.91 3.20 7.87
C GLN A 114 -0.49 2.74 7.63
N VAL A 115 -0.34 1.54 7.09
CA VAL A 115 0.93 1.03 6.58
C VAL A 115 0.94 1.19 5.08
N THR A 116 2.00 1.81 4.54
CA THR A 116 2.25 1.91 3.11
C THR A 116 3.52 1.16 2.77
N SER A 117 3.48 0.36 1.70
CA SER A 117 4.64 -0.34 1.17
C SER A 117 5.03 0.26 -0.16
N GLU A 118 6.30 0.61 -0.30
CA GLU A 118 6.87 1.01 -1.58
C GLU A 118 7.83 -0.07 -2.05
N GLU A 119 7.67 -0.52 -3.30
CA GLU A 119 8.59 -1.48 -3.89
C GLU A 119 9.98 -0.86 -4.03
N ALA A 120 10.98 -1.58 -3.58
CA ALA A 120 12.37 -1.15 -3.70
C ALA A 120 12.76 -1.02 -5.18
N LYS A 121 13.32 0.13 -5.56
CA LYS A 121 13.85 0.35 -6.91
C LYS A 121 15.00 -0.61 -7.16
N ARG A 122 14.87 -1.43 -8.22
CA ARG A 122 15.95 -2.33 -8.62
C ARG A 122 17.17 -1.54 -9.06
N GLY A 123 18.33 -1.81 -8.47
CA GLY A 123 19.60 -1.16 -8.80
C GLY A 123 20.03 -1.36 -10.24
N ASP A 124 20.82 -0.43 -10.76
CA ASP A 124 21.42 -0.52 -12.08
C ASP A 124 22.60 -1.49 -12.09
N ILE A 125 22.85 -2.14 -13.23
CA ILE A 125 24.06 -2.92 -13.48
C ILE A 125 24.98 -2.03 -14.31
N LEU A 126 26.18 -1.78 -13.81
CA LEU A 126 27.17 -0.94 -14.46
C LEU A 126 28.37 -1.78 -14.90
N ASP A 127 29.04 -1.35 -15.97
CA ASP A 127 30.36 -1.88 -16.34
C ASP A 127 31.45 -1.32 -15.41
N ARG A 128 32.70 -1.76 -15.61
CA ARG A 128 33.87 -1.29 -14.85
C ARG A 128 34.14 0.22 -14.95
N ASN A 129 33.59 0.87 -15.98
CA ASN A 129 33.77 2.30 -16.24
C ASN A 129 32.56 3.14 -15.78
N GLY A 130 31.59 2.50 -15.09
CA GLY A 130 30.36 3.16 -14.62
C GLY A 130 29.28 3.34 -15.69
N ARG A 131 29.42 2.71 -16.88
CA ARG A 131 28.39 2.74 -17.92
C ARG A 131 27.28 1.75 -17.59
N GLN A 132 26.04 2.18 -17.75
CA GLN A 132 24.87 1.36 -17.49
C GLN A 132 24.77 0.22 -18.53
N LEU A 133 24.78 -1.02 -18.05
CA LEU A 133 24.52 -2.23 -18.83
C LEU A 133 23.06 -2.67 -18.75
N ALA A 134 22.44 -2.42 -17.60
CA ALA A 134 21.02 -2.62 -17.42
C ALA A 134 20.49 -1.70 -16.31
N GLY A 135 19.34 -1.09 -16.51
CA GLY A 135 18.76 -0.15 -15.55
C GLY A 135 17.29 0.11 -15.79
N GLU A 136 16.74 1.04 -15.02
CA GLU A 136 15.39 1.51 -15.23
C GLU A 136 15.36 2.39 -16.48
N GLY A 137 14.49 2.04 -17.42
CA GLY A 137 14.18 2.81 -18.61
C GLY A 137 12.70 3.13 -18.67
N THR A 138 12.30 3.82 -19.72
CA THR A 138 10.88 4.13 -19.99
C THR A 138 10.48 3.51 -21.32
N ALA A 139 9.34 2.85 -21.34
CA ALA A 139 8.68 2.37 -22.54
C ALA A 139 7.28 2.98 -22.66
N SER A 140 6.63 2.80 -23.79
CA SER A 140 5.25 3.19 -24.01
C SER A 140 4.32 1.99 -23.85
N SER A 141 3.40 2.05 -22.91
CA SER A 141 2.31 1.08 -22.78
C SER A 141 1.20 1.49 -23.74
N VAL A 142 0.87 0.60 -24.67
CA VAL A 142 -0.30 0.73 -25.54
C VAL A 142 -1.50 0.17 -24.79
N GLY A 143 -2.54 0.96 -24.64
CA GLY A 143 -3.75 0.54 -23.94
C GLY A 143 -5.02 1.04 -24.60
N ILE A 144 -6.12 0.45 -24.17
CA ILE A 144 -7.47 0.77 -24.62
C ILE A 144 -8.23 1.49 -23.50
N VAL A 145 -8.96 2.55 -23.85
CA VAL A 145 -9.97 3.17 -23.00
C VAL A 145 -11.35 2.81 -23.55
N PRO A 146 -12.08 1.88 -22.90
CA PRO A 146 -13.32 1.30 -23.47
C PRO A 146 -14.37 2.32 -23.89
N GLY A 147 -14.57 3.37 -23.11
CA GLY A 147 -15.55 4.43 -23.41
C GLY A 147 -15.18 5.35 -24.56
N ARG A 148 -13.97 5.23 -25.12
CA ARG A 148 -13.50 6.02 -26.28
C ARG A 148 -13.45 5.23 -27.58
N MET A 149 -13.81 3.95 -27.56
CA MET A 149 -13.93 3.14 -28.75
C MET A 149 -15.22 3.50 -29.50
N GLU A 150 -15.13 3.71 -30.83
CA GLU A 150 -16.28 3.88 -31.68
C GLU A 150 -16.87 2.51 -32.10
N ASN A 151 -15.99 1.57 -32.42
CA ASN A 151 -16.36 0.19 -32.76
C ASN A 151 -15.41 -0.78 -32.05
N ARG A 152 -15.95 -1.53 -31.07
CA ARG A 152 -15.16 -2.44 -30.23
C ARG A 152 -14.44 -3.52 -31.04
N GLU A 153 -15.16 -4.20 -31.94
CA GLU A 153 -14.59 -5.31 -32.72
C GLU A 153 -13.48 -4.81 -33.66
N ASP A 154 -13.72 -3.71 -34.35
CA ASP A 154 -12.76 -3.10 -35.29
C ASP A 154 -11.52 -2.60 -34.56
N THR A 155 -11.69 -1.95 -33.40
CA THR A 155 -10.56 -1.49 -32.57
C THR A 155 -9.71 -2.66 -32.11
N ILE A 156 -10.32 -3.73 -31.58
CA ILE A 156 -9.60 -4.92 -31.09
C ILE A 156 -8.88 -5.61 -32.25
N LYS A 157 -9.54 -5.79 -33.39
CA LYS A 157 -8.96 -6.43 -34.57
C LYS A 157 -7.74 -5.67 -35.09
N LYS A 158 -7.86 -4.36 -35.28
CA LYS A 158 -6.76 -3.51 -35.75
C LYS A 158 -5.58 -3.51 -34.79
N LEU A 159 -5.88 -3.46 -33.47
CA LEU A 159 -4.82 -3.48 -32.45
C LEU A 159 -4.14 -4.84 -32.38
N ALA A 160 -4.89 -5.94 -32.46
CA ALA A 160 -4.37 -7.31 -32.49
C ALA A 160 -3.44 -7.54 -33.67
N GLU A 161 -3.87 -7.15 -34.87
CA GLU A 161 -3.11 -7.24 -36.12
C GLU A 161 -1.82 -6.41 -36.04
N TYR A 162 -1.93 -5.22 -35.48
CA TYR A 162 -0.82 -4.29 -35.38
C TYR A 162 0.25 -4.74 -34.35
N LEU A 163 -0.17 -5.23 -33.19
CA LEU A 163 0.72 -5.69 -32.12
C LEU A 163 1.17 -7.16 -32.31
N GLY A 164 0.55 -7.90 -33.24
CA GLY A 164 0.83 -9.33 -33.42
C GLY A 164 0.37 -10.20 -32.26
N ILE A 165 -0.70 -9.80 -31.54
CA ILE A 165 -1.27 -10.52 -30.39
C ILE A 165 -2.67 -11.03 -30.70
N GLY A 166 -3.17 -12.01 -29.93
CA GLY A 166 -4.51 -12.55 -30.12
C GLY A 166 -5.60 -11.55 -29.75
N ALA A 167 -6.65 -11.45 -30.58
CA ALA A 167 -7.82 -10.63 -30.27
C ALA A 167 -8.51 -11.10 -28.96
N ASP A 168 -8.53 -12.41 -28.72
CA ASP A 168 -9.09 -13.02 -27.51
C ASP A 168 -8.34 -12.55 -26.25
N GLU A 169 -7.02 -12.41 -26.33
CA GLU A 169 -6.20 -11.91 -25.23
C GLU A 169 -6.57 -10.46 -24.86
N ILE A 170 -6.82 -9.62 -25.87
CA ILE A 170 -7.27 -8.23 -25.65
C ILE A 170 -8.67 -8.23 -25.04
N GLU A 171 -9.56 -9.07 -25.53
CA GLU A 171 -10.91 -9.18 -24.98
C GLU A 171 -10.94 -9.62 -23.54
N ASP A 172 -10.10 -10.58 -23.14
CA ASP A 172 -10.02 -11.05 -21.76
C ASP A 172 -9.52 -9.97 -20.82
N LYS A 173 -8.53 -9.16 -21.23
CA LYS A 173 -8.11 -7.98 -20.48
C LYS A 173 -9.24 -6.96 -20.31
N LEU A 174 -10.06 -6.75 -21.33
CA LEU A 174 -11.19 -5.82 -21.28
C LEU A 174 -12.39 -6.34 -20.46
N LYS A 175 -12.49 -7.64 -20.17
CA LYS A 175 -13.53 -8.26 -19.34
C LYS A 175 -13.17 -8.26 -17.84
N ALA A 176 -11.96 -7.83 -17.46
CA ALA A 176 -11.53 -7.83 -16.06
C ALA A 176 -12.45 -6.97 -15.19
N GLY A 177 -12.77 -7.44 -13.98
CA GLY A 177 -13.78 -6.84 -13.10
C GLY A 177 -13.51 -5.39 -12.66
N TRP A 178 -12.28 -4.91 -12.79
CA TRP A 178 -11.90 -3.52 -12.47
C TRP A 178 -12.07 -2.55 -13.65
N VAL A 179 -12.29 -3.07 -14.88
CA VAL A 179 -12.37 -2.26 -16.09
C VAL A 179 -13.69 -1.49 -16.16
N LYS A 180 -13.58 -0.18 -16.28
CA LYS A 180 -14.69 0.76 -16.47
C LYS A 180 -14.53 1.48 -17.80
N ALA A 181 -15.52 2.28 -18.18
CA ALA A 181 -15.52 3.01 -19.45
C ALA A 181 -14.31 3.96 -19.61
N ASP A 182 -13.83 4.54 -18.52
CA ASP A 182 -12.72 5.49 -18.46
C ASP A 182 -11.37 4.85 -18.06
N SER A 183 -11.34 3.55 -17.79
CA SER A 183 -10.13 2.84 -17.39
C SER A 183 -9.16 2.72 -18.57
N PHE A 184 -7.88 3.01 -18.33
CA PHE A 184 -6.80 2.64 -19.24
C PHE A 184 -6.46 1.16 -19.05
N VAL A 185 -6.72 0.34 -20.06
CA VAL A 185 -6.46 -1.11 -20.03
C VAL A 185 -5.19 -1.39 -20.82
N PRO A 186 -4.04 -1.68 -20.16
CA PRO A 186 -2.79 -1.93 -20.85
C PRO A 186 -2.84 -3.26 -21.62
N VAL A 187 -2.46 -3.21 -22.89
CA VAL A 187 -2.49 -4.36 -23.81
C VAL A 187 -1.09 -4.86 -24.10
N ALA A 188 -0.19 -3.97 -24.50
CA ALA A 188 1.19 -4.29 -24.83
C ALA A 188 2.14 -3.16 -24.46
N THR A 189 3.43 -3.45 -24.44
CA THR A 189 4.51 -2.46 -24.22
C THR A 189 5.36 -2.39 -25.49
N ILE A 190 5.62 -1.17 -25.96
CA ILE A 190 6.45 -0.88 -27.11
C ILE A 190 7.59 0.06 -26.74
N PRO A 191 8.70 0.10 -27.49
CA PRO A 191 9.77 1.06 -27.24
C PRO A 191 9.25 2.49 -27.20
N LYS A 192 9.75 3.29 -26.25
CA LYS A 192 9.45 4.73 -26.22
C LYS A 192 10.39 5.45 -27.17
N ILE A 193 9.81 6.19 -28.09
CA ILE A 193 10.56 7.04 -29.00
C ILE A 193 10.93 8.33 -28.26
N GLN A 194 12.20 8.67 -28.22
CA GLN A 194 12.68 9.92 -27.66
C GLN A 194 12.57 11.00 -28.73
N GLU A 195 12.04 12.16 -28.38
CA GLU A 195 11.95 13.29 -29.32
C GLU A 195 13.34 13.71 -29.84
N VAL A 196 14.36 13.59 -29.00
CA VAL A 196 15.76 13.89 -29.37
C VAL A 196 16.27 13.02 -30.53
N ASP A 197 15.79 11.77 -30.62
CA ASP A 197 16.21 10.85 -31.70
C ASP A 197 15.62 11.28 -33.05
N LEU A 198 14.50 11.99 -33.05
CA LEU A 198 13.84 12.55 -34.23
C LEU A 198 14.43 13.89 -34.68
N LEU A 199 15.14 14.59 -33.78
CA LEU A 199 15.73 15.91 -34.04
C LEU A 199 17.16 15.83 -34.58
N THR A 200 17.70 14.62 -34.76
CA THR A 200 19.02 14.42 -35.36
C THR A 200 18.99 14.72 -36.86
N VAL A 201 20.15 15.14 -37.43
CA VAL A 201 20.28 15.47 -38.86
C VAL A 201 19.94 14.32 -39.80
N ASN A 202 20.15 13.07 -39.34
CA ASN A 202 19.76 11.84 -40.02
C ASN A 202 19.19 10.86 -38.99
N PRO A 203 17.87 10.91 -38.70
CA PRO A 203 17.23 9.96 -37.79
C PRO A 203 17.39 8.53 -38.33
N ASP A 204 17.60 7.59 -37.42
CA ASP A 204 17.65 6.18 -37.79
C ASP A 204 16.33 5.77 -38.44
N LYS A 205 16.45 5.02 -39.54
CA LYS A 205 15.29 4.57 -40.32
C LYS A 205 14.31 3.76 -39.51
N THR A 206 14.81 2.96 -38.57
CA THR A 206 14.00 2.16 -37.63
C THR A 206 13.19 3.05 -36.69
N VAL A 207 13.76 4.15 -36.20
CA VAL A 207 13.04 5.11 -35.33
C VAL A 207 11.93 5.82 -36.09
N LEU A 208 12.14 6.16 -37.36
CA LEU A 208 11.10 6.77 -38.19
C LEU A 208 9.95 5.78 -38.49
N GLU A 209 10.27 4.54 -38.80
CA GLU A 209 9.28 3.48 -39.01
C GLU A 209 8.47 3.20 -37.75
N GLU A 210 9.10 3.16 -36.58
CA GLU A 210 8.43 2.99 -35.30
C GLU A 210 7.53 4.20 -34.96
N LYS A 211 7.97 5.43 -35.29
CA LYS A 211 7.18 6.62 -35.11
C LYS A 211 5.91 6.60 -35.97
N GLU A 212 6.05 6.28 -37.26
CA GLU A 212 4.91 6.17 -38.19
C GLU A 212 3.90 5.12 -37.71
N LYS A 213 4.44 4.03 -37.19
CA LYS A 213 3.66 2.98 -36.55
C LYS A 213 2.87 3.50 -35.34
N GLN A 214 3.50 4.15 -34.38
CA GLN A 214 2.83 4.72 -33.20
C GLN A 214 1.77 5.75 -33.59
N ASP A 215 2.07 6.61 -34.56
CA ASP A 215 1.12 7.62 -35.05
C ASP A 215 -0.10 6.96 -35.73
N THR A 216 0.08 5.82 -36.34
CA THR A 216 -1.04 5.02 -36.93
C THR A 216 -1.91 4.40 -35.84
N LEU A 217 -1.29 3.87 -34.78
CA LEU A 217 -2.03 3.36 -33.61
C LEU A 217 -2.89 4.42 -32.94
N LEU A 218 -2.34 5.60 -32.73
CA LEU A 218 -3.03 6.72 -32.07
C LEU A 218 -4.23 7.26 -32.88
N LYS A 219 -4.32 6.95 -34.18
CA LYS A 219 -5.49 7.27 -35.01
C LYS A 219 -6.68 6.32 -34.77
N ILE A 220 -6.47 5.20 -34.10
CA ILE A 220 -7.55 4.24 -33.78
C ILE A 220 -8.30 4.77 -32.54
N PRO A 221 -9.62 5.03 -32.63
CA PRO A 221 -10.39 5.53 -31.51
C PRO A 221 -10.35 4.59 -30.31
N GLY A 222 -10.05 5.16 -29.14
CA GLY A 222 -9.92 4.42 -27.89
C GLY A 222 -8.53 3.90 -27.57
N ILE A 223 -7.57 4.00 -28.48
CA ILE A 223 -6.17 3.66 -28.22
C ILE A 223 -5.45 4.84 -27.59
N MET A 224 -4.66 4.58 -26.55
CA MET A 224 -3.80 5.56 -25.87
C MET A 224 -2.42 4.95 -25.57
N LEU A 225 -1.43 5.83 -25.48
CA LEU A 225 -0.11 5.50 -24.97
C LEU A 225 0.05 6.11 -23.58
N SER A 226 0.69 5.38 -22.71
CA SER A 226 1.08 5.83 -21.37
C SER A 226 2.52 5.40 -21.08
N ASP A 227 3.27 6.24 -20.41
CA ASP A 227 4.64 5.89 -20.01
C ASP A 227 4.61 4.80 -18.94
N VAL A 228 5.47 3.80 -19.11
CA VAL A 228 5.67 2.72 -18.15
C VAL A 228 7.16 2.52 -17.89
N LYS A 229 7.52 2.30 -16.65
CA LYS A 229 8.89 1.94 -16.27
C LYS A 229 9.15 0.50 -16.66
N VAL A 230 10.30 0.28 -17.31
CA VAL A 230 10.76 -1.04 -17.76
C VAL A 230 12.21 -1.25 -17.42
N ARG A 231 12.66 -2.50 -17.40
CA ARG A 231 14.07 -2.83 -17.34
C ARG A 231 14.67 -2.76 -18.76
N THR A 232 15.63 -1.88 -18.97
CA THR A 232 16.34 -1.73 -20.25
C THR A 232 17.73 -2.35 -20.14
N TYR A 233 18.16 -3.00 -21.21
CA TYR A 233 19.49 -3.62 -21.35
C TYR A 233 20.19 -2.93 -22.53
N TYR A 234 21.48 -2.54 -22.35
CA TYR A 234 22.28 -1.80 -23.32
C TYR A 234 23.44 -2.64 -23.86
#